data_8ca6d0e6a9e0ee1752a4959994f09595
#
_entry.id   8ca6d0e6a9e0ee1752a4959994f09595
#
_cell.length_a   1.000
_cell.length_b   1.000
_cell.length_c   1.000
_cell.angle_alpha   90.00
_cell.angle_beta   90.00
_cell.angle_gamma   90.00
#
_symmetry.space_group_name_H-M   'P 1'
#
loop_
_entity.id
_entity.type
_entity.pdbx_description
1 polymer ?
#
loop_
_entity_poly.entity_id
_entity_poly.type
_entity_poly.pdbx_seq_one_letter_code
_entity_poly.pdbx_strand_id
1 'polypeptide(L)'
;MKTFQDYYPDELAHCHGCGRLNEKGLHIRTFWEGEESVTRFTPAPHHTAIPGFVNGGILASLIDCHSTGTAAAAAYRAEGRGMDTLPMHRLVTASLRVDYLKPTPLGPELVVRGRAKEIKGRKVVVESAISAGGEVTVRGEVVAVELPESMIPRAHA
;
A
#
# COMPACT_ATOMS: atom_id res chain seq x y z
N MET A 1 3.59 -17.29 -1.79
CA MET A 1 4.22 -16.29 -0.90
C MET A 1 3.14 -15.46 -0.23
N LYS A 2 3.25 -15.28 1.09
CA LYS A 2 2.31 -14.46 1.86
C LYS A 2 2.66 -12.99 1.71
N THR A 3 1.67 -12.17 1.37
CA THR A 3 1.83 -10.71 1.27
C THR A 3 1.49 -10.04 2.60
N PHE A 4 1.84 -8.76 2.76
CA PHE A 4 1.54 -8.03 4.00
C PHE A 4 0.04 -8.01 4.31
N GLN A 5 -0.77 -7.86 3.28
CA GLN A 5 -2.23 -7.79 3.39
C GLN A 5 -2.88 -9.13 3.79
N ASP A 6 -2.18 -10.25 3.60
CA ASP A 6 -2.68 -11.56 4.01
C ASP A 6 -2.65 -11.76 5.54
N TYR A 7 -1.93 -10.90 6.25
CA TYR A 7 -1.89 -10.92 7.72
C TYR A 7 -2.98 -10.07 8.38
N TYR A 8 -3.72 -9.26 7.61
CA TYR A 8 -4.79 -8.46 8.19
C TYR A 8 -5.94 -9.36 8.62
N PRO A 9 -6.50 -9.16 9.84
CA PRO A 9 -7.68 -9.89 10.27
C PRO A 9 -8.88 -9.56 9.35
N ASP A 10 -9.84 -10.44 9.29
CA ASP A 10 -10.98 -10.34 8.37
C ASP A 10 -11.71 -9.00 8.50
N GLU A 11 -11.89 -8.50 9.72
CA GLU A 11 -12.57 -7.23 10.00
C GLU A 11 -11.85 -6.01 9.38
N LEU A 12 -10.56 -6.14 9.10
CA LEU A 12 -9.74 -5.08 8.52
C LEU A 12 -9.31 -5.36 7.07
N ALA A 13 -9.94 -6.33 6.41
CA ALA A 13 -9.54 -6.81 5.09
C ALA A 13 -10.52 -6.43 3.97
N HIS A 14 -11.25 -5.30 4.12
CA HIS A 14 -12.29 -4.85 3.16
C HIS A 14 -11.92 -3.57 2.39
N CYS A 15 -10.69 -3.09 2.52
CA CYS A 15 -10.23 -1.90 1.81
C CYS A 15 -10.42 -2.04 0.30
N HIS A 16 -10.92 -1.00 -0.37
CA HIS A 16 -11.06 -1.00 -1.83
C HIS A 16 -9.71 -1.21 -2.55
N GLY A 17 -8.62 -0.66 -2.02
CA GLY A 17 -7.30 -0.84 -2.61
C GLY A 17 -6.70 -2.23 -2.36
N CYS A 18 -6.66 -2.68 -1.12
CA CYS A 18 -5.88 -3.86 -0.74
C CYS A 18 -6.66 -4.95 0.01
N GLY A 19 -7.95 -4.76 0.25
CA GLY A 19 -8.76 -5.74 1.00
C GLY A 19 -8.96 -7.04 0.24
N ARG A 20 -8.47 -8.14 0.80
CA ARG A 20 -8.64 -9.47 0.18
C ARG A 20 -10.09 -9.94 0.14
N LEU A 21 -10.94 -9.38 1.01
CA LEU A 21 -12.38 -9.72 1.11
C LEU A 21 -13.26 -8.74 0.33
N ASN A 22 -12.70 -7.73 -0.33
CA ASN A 22 -13.45 -6.85 -1.20
C ASN A 22 -13.35 -7.35 -2.65
N GLU A 23 -14.37 -8.04 -3.12
CA GLU A 23 -14.40 -8.63 -4.46
C GLU A 23 -14.26 -7.60 -5.59
N LYS A 24 -14.67 -6.35 -5.34
CA LYS A 24 -14.58 -5.24 -6.30
C LYS A 24 -13.33 -4.38 -6.11
N GLY A 25 -12.45 -4.78 -5.19
CA GLY A 25 -11.22 -4.06 -4.89
C GLY A 25 -10.11 -4.29 -5.91
N LEU A 26 -9.05 -3.53 -5.77
CA LEU A 26 -7.87 -3.63 -6.63
C LEU A 26 -6.96 -4.80 -6.25
N HIS A 27 -7.10 -5.32 -5.06
CA HIS A 27 -6.32 -6.43 -4.51
C HIS A 27 -4.81 -6.17 -4.57
N ILE A 28 -4.41 -4.97 -4.18
CA ILE A 28 -3.01 -4.57 -4.08
C ILE A 28 -2.30 -5.46 -3.06
N ARG A 29 -1.18 -6.05 -3.46
CA ARG A 29 -0.40 -6.99 -2.67
C ARG A 29 1.04 -6.53 -2.58
N THR A 30 1.57 -6.51 -1.35
CA THR A 30 2.91 -6.00 -1.06
C THR A 30 3.71 -7.07 -0.34
N PHE A 31 4.98 -7.19 -0.66
CA PHE A 31 5.90 -8.14 -0.04
C PHE A 31 7.31 -7.55 0.05
N TRP A 32 8.18 -8.17 0.86
CA TRP A 32 9.57 -7.77 0.93
C TRP A 32 10.38 -8.37 -0.22
N GLU A 33 11.23 -7.56 -0.81
CA GLU A 33 12.28 -7.97 -1.73
C GLU A 33 13.58 -7.34 -1.22
N GLY A 34 14.31 -8.08 -0.40
CA GLY A 34 15.45 -7.53 0.35
C GLY A 34 14.99 -6.45 1.35
N GLU A 35 15.53 -5.28 1.23
CA GLU A 35 15.24 -4.14 2.11
C GLU A 35 14.08 -3.26 1.60
N GLU A 36 13.61 -3.53 0.40
CA GLU A 36 12.49 -2.80 -0.19
C GLU A 36 11.19 -3.59 -0.14
N SER A 37 10.09 -2.88 0.01
CA SER A 37 8.76 -3.44 -0.24
C SER A 37 8.42 -3.30 -1.72
N VAL A 38 7.75 -4.29 -2.27
CA VAL A 38 7.40 -4.35 -3.69
C VAL A 38 5.93 -4.72 -3.86
N THR A 39 5.29 -4.02 -4.79
CA THR A 39 3.96 -4.37 -5.31
C THR A 39 4.06 -4.48 -6.82
N ARG A 40 3.49 -5.53 -7.39
CA ARG A 40 3.31 -5.67 -8.84
C ARG A 40 1.82 -5.60 -9.14
N PHE A 41 1.45 -4.76 -10.09
CA PHE A 41 0.05 -4.52 -10.41
C PHE A 41 -0.12 -4.25 -11.90
N THR A 42 -1.03 -4.96 -12.53
CA THR A 42 -1.40 -4.69 -13.92
C THR A 42 -2.78 -4.05 -13.94
N PRO A 43 -2.88 -2.75 -14.31
CA PRO A 43 -4.16 -2.07 -14.39
C PRO A 43 -5.09 -2.75 -15.40
N ALA A 44 -6.35 -2.88 -15.02
CA ALA A 44 -7.40 -3.33 -15.95
C ALA A 44 -7.75 -2.22 -16.94
N PRO A 45 -8.34 -2.56 -18.11
CA PRO A 45 -8.70 -1.56 -19.13
C PRO A 45 -9.59 -0.42 -18.62
N HIS A 46 -10.44 -0.66 -17.63
CA HIS A 46 -11.30 0.36 -17.03
C HIS A 46 -10.59 1.27 -16.02
N HIS A 47 -9.35 0.99 -15.67
CA HIS A 47 -8.51 1.87 -14.83
C HIS A 47 -7.92 3.02 -15.63
N THR A 48 -8.58 3.40 -16.69
CA THR A 48 -8.13 4.41 -17.65
C THR A 48 -8.43 5.83 -17.19
N ALA A 49 -7.56 6.76 -17.60
CA ALA A 49 -7.80 8.20 -17.62
C ALA A 49 -8.09 8.60 -19.08
N ILE A 50 -7.25 9.45 -19.66
CA ILE A 50 -7.22 9.63 -21.13
C ILE A 50 -6.81 8.28 -21.76
N PRO A 51 -7.43 7.86 -22.88
CA PRO A 51 -7.13 6.57 -23.50
C PRO A 51 -5.63 6.31 -23.66
N GLY A 52 -5.20 5.16 -23.16
CA GLY A 52 -3.79 4.76 -23.18
C GLY A 52 -3.01 5.07 -21.90
N PHE A 53 -3.64 5.74 -20.92
CA PHE A 53 -2.99 6.13 -19.68
C PHE A 53 -3.79 5.73 -18.44
N VAL A 54 -3.10 5.44 -17.36
CA VAL A 54 -3.70 5.01 -16.09
C VAL A 54 -4.28 6.22 -15.35
N ASN A 55 -5.49 6.05 -14.80
CA ASN A 55 -6.14 7.06 -13.97
C ASN A 55 -5.28 7.42 -12.74
N GLY A 56 -5.16 8.72 -12.47
CA GLY A 56 -4.35 9.22 -11.36
C GLY A 56 -4.82 8.73 -9.99
N GLY A 57 -6.11 8.52 -9.78
CA GLY A 57 -6.65 7.96 -8.55
C GLY A 57 -6.25 6.50 -8.33
N ILE A 58 -6.14 5.70 -9.39
CA ILE A 58 -5.64 4.32 -9.32
C ILE A 58 -4.16 4.32 -8.90
N LEU A 59 -3.36 5.22 -9.47
CA LEU A 59 -1.94 5.37 -9.11
C LEU A 59 -1.80 5.83 -7.66
N ALA A 60 -2.64 6.75 -7.20
CA ALA A 60 -2.67 7.18 -5.81
C ALA A 60 -3.05 6.02 -4.87
N SER A 61 -4.00 5.17 -5.25
CA SER A 61 -4.38 3.98 -4.48
C SER A 61 -3.22 2.98 -4.37
N LEU A 62 -2.44 2.81 -5.43
CA LEU A 62 -1.23 1.98 -5.40
C LEU A 62 -0.21 2.51 -4.39
N ILE A 63 0.08 3.80 -4.42
CA ILE A 63 0.99 4.44 -3.45
C ILE A 63 0.45 4.28 -2.03
N ASP A 64 -0.83 4.55 -1.83
CA ASP A 64 -1.48 4.52 -0.51
C ASP A 64 -1.43 3.12 0.13
N CYS A 65 -2.00 2.14 -0.53
CA CYS A 65 -2.10 0.79 0.02
C CYS A 65 -0.74 0.06 0.10
N HIS A 66 0.15 0.29 -0.88
CA HIS A 66 1.52 -0.18 -0.81
C HIS A 66 2.22 0.37 0.44
N SER A 67 2.08 1.67 0.68
CA SER A 67 2.79 2.36 1.76
C SER A 67 2.25 2.02 3.14
N THR A 68 0.93 1.89 3.31
CA THR A 68 0.37 1.48 4.61
C THR A 68 0.73 0.03 4.95
N GLY A 69 0.75 -0.85 3.96
CA GLY A 69 1.24 -2.22 4.13
C GLY A 69 2.73 -2.25 4.51
N THR A 70 3.54 -1.46 3.82
CA THR A 70 4.97 -1.31 4.12
C THR A 70 5.19 -0.76 5.52
N ALA A 71 4.40 0.25 5.92
CA ALA A 71 4.49 0.84 7.25
C ALA A 71 4.26 -0.19 8.36
N ALA A 72 3.21 -1.01 8.22
CA ALA A 72 2.92 -2.08 9.17
C ALA A 72 4.05 -3.12 9.21
N ALA A 73 4.48 -3.60 8.05
CA ALA A 73 5.56 -4.58 7.95
C ALA A 73 6.89 -4.05 8.51
N ALA A 74 7.20 -2.78 8.28
CA ALA A 74 8.39 -2.13 8.80
C ALA A 74 8.34 -1.98 10.34
N ALA A 75 7.16 -1.69 10.90
CA ALA A 75 6.99 -1.62 12.35
C ALA A 75 7.29 -2.98 13.02
N TYR A 76 6.76 -4.07 12.47
CA TYR A 76 7.09 -5.42 12.94
C TYR A 76 8.58 -5.73 12.81
N ARG A 77 9.17 -5.42 11.65
CA ARG A 77 10.59 -5.68 11.38
C ARG A 77 11.49 -4.93 12.36
N ALA A 78 11.16 -3.66 12.66
CA ALA A 78 11.90 -2.84 13.61
C ALA A 78 11.88 -3.42 15.04
N GLU A 79 10.86 -4.17 15.39
CA GLU A 79 10.72 -4.86 16.68
C GLU A 79 11.27 -6.29 16.64
N GLY A 80 11.82 -6.73 15.51
CA GLY A 80 12.32 -8.10 15.35
C GLY A 80 11.22 -9.17 15.42
N ARG A 81 9.98 -8.81 15.03
CA ARG A 81 8.80 -9.68 15.11
C ARG A 81 8.25 -10.03 13.73
N GLY A 82 7.64 -11.20 13.62
CA GLY A 82 6.83 -11.56 12.46
C GLY A 82 5.46 -10.88 12.47
N MET A 83 4.86 -10.73 11.29
CA MET A 83 3.55 -10.10 11.12
C MET A 83 2.38 -10.94 11.66
N ASP A 84 2.63 -12.15 12.08
CA ASP A 84 1.67 -13.07 12.72
C ASP A 84 1.70 -13.01 14.25
N THR A 85 2.39 -12.03 14.82
CA THR A 85 2.57 -11.86 16.26
C THR A 85 1.73 -10.72 16.83
N LEU A 86 1.49 -10.73 18.12
CA LEU A 86 0.79 -9.67 18.87
C LEU A 86 1.78 -8.84 19.68
N PRO A 87 1.49 -7.55 19.95
CA PRO A 87 0.33 -6.79 19.49
C PRO A 87 0.38 -6.50 17.99
N MET A 88 -0.80 -6.43 17.35
CA MET A 88 -0.92 -6.20 15.92
C MET A 88 -0.53 -4.76 15.57
N HIS A 89 0.23 -4.60 14.48
CA HIS A 89 0.42 -3.33 13.81
C HIS A 89 -0.51 -3.23 12.61
N ARG A 90 -1.42 -2.28 12.63
CA ARG A 90 -2.23 -1.89 11.49
C ARG A 90 -2.18 -0.37 11.38
N LEU A 91 -1.67 0.13 10.29
CA LEU A 91 -1.51 1.56 10.08
C LEU A 91 -2.47 2.05 9.00
N VAL A 92 -2.93 3.27 9.16
CA VAL A 92 -3.82 3.97 8.25
C VAL A 92 -3.19 5.27 7.80
N THR A 93 -3.65 5.80 6.68
CA THR A 93 -3.11 6.99 6.05
C THR A 93 -3.53 8.25 6.81
N ALA A 94 -2.54 9.01 7.27
CA ALA A 94 -2.75 10.35 7.81
C ALA A 94 -2.45 11.43 6.76
N SER A 95 -1.51 11.18 5.85
CA SER A 95 -1.17 12.10 4.77
C SER A 95 -0.71 11.29 3.56
N LEU A 96 -1.18 11.70 2.39
CA LEU A 96 -0.83 11.09 1.11
C LEU A 96 -0.37 12.20 0.17
N ARG A 97 0.90 12.15 -0.23
CA ARG A 97 1.45 13.01 -1.26
C ARG A 97 1.81 12.16 -2.47
N VAL A 98 1.35 12.58 -3.64
CA VAL A 98 1.63 11.91 -4.91
C VAL A 98 2.09 12.95 -5.92
N ASP A 99 3.25 12.71 -6.52
CA ASP A 99 3.78 13.53 -7.60
C ASP A 99 3.77 12.71 -8.89
N TYR A 100 3.04 13.17 -9.89
CA TYR A 100 2.93 12.55 -11.20
C TYR A 100 4.01 13.13 -12.11
N LEU A 101 5.15 12.44 -12.21
CA LEU A 101 6.33 12.94 -12.94
C LEU A 101 6.17 12.82 -14.45
N LYS A 102 5.49 11.75 -14.87
CA LYS A 102 5.21 11.43 -16.28
C LYS A 102 3.88 10.71 -16.38
N PRO A 103 3.19 10.75 -17.53
CA PRO A 103 2.04 9.90 -17.78
C PRO A 103 2.41 8.42 -17.62
N THR A 104 1.58 7.66 -16.92
CA THR A 104 1.78 6.23 -16.74
C THR A 104 0.99 5.47 -17.81
N PRO A 105 1.65 4.69 -18.69
CA PRO A 105 0.95 3.97 -19.74
C PRO A 105 0.06 2.87 -19.18
N LEU A 106 -1.12 2.72 -19.77
CA LEU A 106 -2.04 1.62 -19.51
C LEU A 106 -1.61 0.42 -20.37
N GLY A 107 -1.47 -0.74 -19.75
CA GLY A 107 -1.08 -1.99 -20.40
C GLY A 107 0.07 -2.70 -19.70
N PRO A 108 1.24 -2.07 -19.52
CA PRO A 108 2.35 -2.71 -18.82
C PRO A 108 2.03 -3.00 -17.35
N GLU A 109 2.68 -4.02 -16.80
CA GLU A 109 2.74 -4.21 -15.35
C GLU A 109 3.44 -3.02 -14.70
N LEU A 110 2.85 -2.50 -13.65
CA LEU A 110 3.44 -1.46 -12.82
C LEU A 110 4.14 -2.11 -11.63
N VAL A 111 5.30 -1.56 -11.28
CA VAL A 111 6.06 -1.99 -10.11
C VAL A 111 6.15 -0.82 -9.14
N VAL A 112 5.66 -1.03 -7.92
CA VAL A 112 5.82 -0.07 -6.83
C VAL A 112 6.93 -0.56 -5.93
N ARG A 113 7.92 0.28 -5.64
CA ARG A 113 8.99 0.01 -4.67
C ARG A 113 9.01 1.09 -3.62
N GLY A 114 9.20 0.69 -2.38
CA GLY A 114 9.22 1.63 -1.27
C GLY A 114 9.97 1.13 -0.06
N ARG A 115 10.12 2.04 0.89
CA ARG A 115 10.75 1.75 2.18
C ARG A 115 10.26 2.73 3.24
N ALA A 116 10.32 2.31 4.50
CA ALA A 116 10.10 3.21 5.62
C ALA A 116 11.29 4.18 5.71
N LYS A 117 10.99 5.46 5.62
CA LYS A 117 11.95 6.56 5.75
C LYS A 117 12.15 6.94 7.21
N GLU A 118 11.10 6.84 8.02
CA GLU A 118 11.09 7.19 9.43
C GLU A 118 10.09 6.31 10.17
N ILE A 119 10.48 5.83 11.34
CA ILE A 119 9.59 5.16 12.30
C ILE A 119 9.74 5.90 13.62
N LYS A 120 8.67 6.55 14.09
CA LYS A 120 8.69 7.34 15.31
C LYS A 120 7.37 7.22 16.06
N GLY A 121 7.39 6.53 17.20
CA GLY A 121 6.19 6.28 18.00
C GLY A 121 5.13 5.54 17.20
N ARG A 122 3.95 6.13 17.06
CA ARG A 122 2.82 5.57 16.31
C ARG A 122 2.83 5.92 14.83
N LYS A 123 3.85 6.64 14.37
CA LYS A 123 3.95 7.16 13.00
C LYS A 123 5.04 6.43 12.21
N VAL A 124 4.75 6.09 10.98
CA VAL A 124 5.73 5.61 10.00
C VAL A 124 5.58 6.44 8.72
N VAL A 125 6.69 6.97 8.22
CA VAL A 125 6.73 7.66 6.94
C VAL A 125 7.33 6.72 5.91
N VAL A 126 6.61 6.50 4.82
CA VAL A 126 7.03 5.63 3.71
C VAL A 126 7.17 6.44 2.45
N GLU A 127 8.31 6.32 1.79
CA GLU A 127 8.52 6.82 0.44
C GLU A 127 8.45 5.67 -0.57
N SER A 128 7.82 5.90 -1.70
CA SER A 128 7.66 4.91 -2.75
C SER A 128 7.65 5.53 -4.14
N ALA A 129 7.84 4.70 -5.14
CA ALA A 129 7.80 5.10 -6.54
C ALA A 129 7.14 4.00 -7.38
N ILE A 130 6.38 4.42 -8.38
CA ILE A 130 5.82 3.53 -9.39
C ILE A 130 6.65 3.62 -10.66
N SER A 131 7.01 2.47 -11.23
CA SER A 131 7.65 2.39 -12.54
C SER A 131 6.83 1.56 -13.52
N ALA A 132 6.90 1.96 -14.77
CA ALA A 132 6.37 1.24 -15.93
C ALA A 132 7.52 1.04 -16.92
N GLY A 133 7.80 -0.21 -17.31
CA GLY A 133 8.90 -0.50 -18.22
C GLY A 133 10.27 -0.02 -17.72
N GLY A 134 10.49 -0.05 -16.40
CA GLY A 134 11.74 0.40 -15.78
C GLY A 134 11.85 1.92 -15.60
N GLU A 135 10.89 2.70 -16.05
CA GLU A 135 10.87 4.16 -15.93
C GLU A 135 9.94 4.60 -14.79
N VAL A 136 10.45 5.40 -13.84
CA VAL A 136 9.66 5.96 -12.74
C VAL A 136 8.71 7.02 -13.29
N THR A 137 7.41 6.82 -13.08
CA THR A 137 6.35 7.74 -13.52
C THR A 137 5.68 8.48 -12.37
N VAL A 138 5.71 7.90 -11.16
CA VAL A 138 5.05 8.46 -9.97
C VAL A 138 5.96 8.31 -8.77
N ARG A 139 6.01 9.33 -7.93
CA ARG A 139 6.59 9.26 -6.59
C ARG A 139 5.55 9.56 -5.55
N GLY A 140 5.66 8.92 -4.40
CA GLY A 140 4.75 9.14 -3.29
C GLY A 140 5.44 9.15 -1.95
N GLU A 141 4.83 9.87 -1.01
CA GLU A 141 5.18 9.83 0.40
C GLU A 141 3.88 9.73 1.21
N VAL A 142 3.84 8.75 2.09
CA VAL A 142 2.69 8.50 2.97
C VAL A 142 3.15 8.61 4.41
N VAL A 143 2.43 9.41 5.18
CA VAL A 143 2.50 9.38 6.64
C VAL A 143 1.40 8.44 7.12
N ALA A 144 1.80 7.31 7.65
CA ALA A 144 0.90 6.31 8.22
C ALA A 144 0.94 6.37 9.74
N VAL A 145 -0.19 6.15 10.37
CA VAL A 145 -0.33 6.13 11.84
C VAL A 145 -1.02 4.86 12.27
N GLU A 146 -0.70 4.40 13.49
CA GLU A 146 -1.39 3.23 14.08
C GLU A 146 -2.90 3.47 14.08
N LEU A 147 -3.65 2.41 13.77
CA LEU A 147 -5.11 2.43 13.69
C LEU A 147 -5.70 3.02 14.98
N PRO A 148 -6.43 4.16 14.90
CA PRO A 148 -7.07 4.73 16.06
C PRO A 148 -8.16 3.80 16.60
N GLU A 149 -8.38 3.78 17.91
CA GLU A 149 -9.46 2.98 18.52
C GLU A 149 -10.84 3.26 17.91
N SER A 150 -11.08 4.51 17.52
CA SER A 150 -12.33 4.94 16.86
C SER A 150 -12.60 4.25 15.52
N MET A 151 -11.55 3.71 14.88
CA MET A 151 -11.65 3.01 13.59
C MET A 151 -11.68 1.50 13.73
N ILE A 152 -11.51 0.96 14.95
CA ILE A 152 -11.58 -0.48 15.17
C ILE A 152 -13.04 -0.91 15.07
N PRO A 153 -13.38 -1.87 14.18
CA PRO A 153 -14.75 -2.35 14.08
C PRO A 153 -15.20 -2.94 15.41
N ARG A 154 -16.33 -2.46 15.92
CA ARG A 154 -16.93 -3.06 17.12
C ARG A 154 -17.70 -4.30 16.70
N ALA A 155 -17.60 -5.36 17.48
CA ALA A 155 -18.48 -6.49 17.33
C ALA A 155 -19.92 -5.97 17.44
N HIS A 156 -20.76 -6.29 16.45
CA HIS A 156 -22.18 -5.99 16.54
C HIS A 156 -22.76 -6.81 17.70
N ALA A 157 -23.26 -6.09 18.66
CA ALA A 157 -23.96 -6.73 19.78
C ALA A 157 -25.28 -7.34 19.27
#